data_8dab629197e25964d4d3cf8ff7b7b795
#
_entry.id   8dab629197e25964d4d3cf8ff7b7b795
#
_cell.length_a   1.000
_cell.length_b   1.000
_cell.length_c   1.000
_cell.angle_alpha   90.00
_cell.angle_beta   90.00
_cell.angle_gamma   90.00
#
_symmetry.space_group_name_H-M   'P 1'
#
loop_
_entity.id
_entity.type
_entity.pdbx_description
1 polymer ?
#
loop_
_entity_poly.entity_id
_entity_poly.type
_entity_poly.pdbx_seq_one_letter_code
_entity_poly.pdbx_strand_id
1 'polypeptide(L)'
;MPIGFALLALARMGWVNESAAVHAWGVGVTGGLIIGMITRTARGHTGRPLQVSRAETLAYSLVMAAAVLRVGVPTLVPQAWAWSIAAAAAAWSTAFFLYLVIYAPWLTRTRADGKDG
;
A
#
# COMPACT_ATOMS: atom_id res chain seq x y z
N MET A 1 7.96 2.64 -10.16
CA MET A 1 8.94 1.86 -10.95
C MET A 1 10.33 2.50 -11.02
N PRO A 2 10.57 3.74 -11.48
CA PRO A 2 11.93 4.28 -11.66
C PRO A 2 12.75 4.34 -10.35
N ILE A 3 12.13 4.69 -9.23
CA ILE A 3 12.81 4.75 -7.91
C ILE A 3 13.38 3.38 -7.51
N GLY A 4 12.64 2.29 -7.71
CA GLY A 4 13.13 0.95 -7.38
C GLY A 4 14.33 0.53 -8.21
N PHE A 5 14.35 0.86 -9.50
CA PHE A 5 15.51 0.62 -10.36
C PHE A 5 16.71 1.49 -9.98
N ALA A 6 16.48 2.77 -9.64
CA ALA A 6 17.53 3.65 -9.16
C ALA A 6 18.17 3.13 -7.86
N LEU A 7 17.34 2.69 -6.90
CA LEU A 7 17.82 2.09 -5.66
C LEU A 7 18.58 0.79 -5.91
N LEU A 8 18.15 -0.03 -6.86
CA LEU A 8 18.87 -1.26 -7.22
C LEU A 8 20.25 -0.93 -7.84
N ALA A 9 20.32 0.06 -8.71
CA ALA A 9 21.58 0.51 -9.29
C ALA A 9 22.54 1.04 -8.19
N LEU A 10 22.02 1.86 -7.27
CA LEU A 10 22.81 2.37 -6.13
C LEU A 10 23.25 1.25 -5.19
N ALA A 11 22.42 0.21 -5.01
CA ALA A 11 22.77 -0.96 -4.21
C ALA A 11 23.93 -1.74 -4.86
N ARG A 12 23.92 -1.90 -6.19
CA ARG A 12 25.04 -2.52 -6.93
C ARG A 12 26.33 -1.73 -6.84
N MET A 13 26.25 -0.42 -6.62
CA MET A 13 27.39 0.44 -6.35
C MET A 13 27.83 0.45 -4.87
N GLY A 14 27.11 -0.25 -4.00
CA GLY A 14 27.40 -0.30 -2.55
C GLY A 14 26.95 0.93 -1.77
N TRP A 15 26.16 1.82 -2.36
CA TRP A 15 25.74 3.09 -1.72
C TRP A 15 24.50 2.93 -0.84
N VAL A 16 23.66 1.95 -1.13
CA VAL A 16 22.48 1.63 -0.32
C VAL A 16 22.34 0.11 -0.15
N ASN A 17 21.59 -0.31 0.87
CA ASN A 17 21.31 -1.73 1.07
C ASN A 17 20.36 -2.26 -0.01
N GLU A 18 20.61 -3.45 -0.56
CA GLU A 18 19.75 -4.09 -1.58
C GLU A 18 18.32 -4.29 -1.07
N SER A 19 18.14 -4.49 0.23
CA SER A 19 16.84 -4.55 0.89
C SER A 19 15.97 -3.30 0.63
N ALA A 20 16.56 -2.12 0.47
CA ALA A 20 15.83 -0.89 0.15
C ALA A 20 15.15 -0.98 -1.21
N ALA A 21 15.85 -1.49 -2.23
CA ALA A 21 15.28 -1.70 -3.57
C ALA A 21 14.13 -2.73 -3.54
N VAL A 22 14.35 -3.88 -2.87
CA VAL A 22 13.35 -4.94 -2.74
C VAL A 22 12.08 -4.43 -2.06
N HIS A 23 12.21 -3.66 -0.97
CA HIS A 23 11.05 -3.11 -0.27
C HIS A 23 10.37 -1.96 -1.03
N ALA A 24 11.10 -1.17 -1.82
CA ALA A 24 10.49 -0.17 -2.70
C ALA A 24 9.56 -0.83 -3.73
N TRP A 25 9.93 -1.99 -4.25
CA TRP A 25 9.08 -2.77 -5.15
C TRP A 25 7.93 -3.46 -4.41
N GLY A 26 8.22 -4.21 -3.34
CA GLY A 26 7.22 -5.00 -2.60
C GLY A 26 6.19 -4.12 -1.90
N VAL A 27 6.64 -3.17 -1.08
CA VAL A 27 5.72 -2.32 -0.31
C VAL A 27 5.17 -1.18 -1.16
N GLY A 28 6.03 -0.47 -1.91
CA GLY A 28 5.61 0.69 -2.67
C GLY A 28 4.80 0.32 -3.92
N VAL A 29 5.39 -0.46 -4.82
CA VAL A 29 4.73 -0.77 -6.11
C VAL A 29 3.66 -1.83 -5.94
N THR A 30 4.02 -3.01 -5.43
CA THR A 30 3.08 -4.12 -5.31
C THR A 30 1.95 -3.80 -4.35
N GLY A 31 2.26 -3.23 -3.17
CA GLY A 31 1.24 -2.84 -2.19
C GLY A 31 0.28 -1.78 -2.72
N GLY A 32 0.80 -0.77 -3.43
CA GLY A 32 -0.03 0.25 -4.08
C GLY A 32 -0.94 -0.31 -5.16
N LEU A 33 -0.43 -1.23 -5.99
CA LEU A 33 -1.23 -1.92 -7.01
C LEU A 33 -2.30 -2.82 -6.38
N ILE A 34 -1.95 -3.58 -5.35
CA ILE A 34 -2.90 -4.46 -4.65
C ILE A 34 -4.06 -3.65 -4.10
N ILE A 35 -3.79 -2.62 -3.27
CA ILE A 35 -4.87 -1.88 -2.63
C ILE A 35 -5.75 -1.14 -3.65
N GLY A 36 -5.16 -0.61 -4.72
CA GLY A 36 -5.91 0.02 -5.80
C GLY A 36 -6.77 -0.97 -6.58
N MET A 37 -6.26 -2.18 -6.87
CA MET A 37 -6.98 -3.21 -7.59
C MET A 37 -8.14 -3.77 -6.75
N ILE A 38 -7.88 -4.17 -5.50
CA ILE A 38 -8.93 -4.77 -4.65
C ILE A 38 -10.07 -3.79 -4.36
N THR A 39 -9.79 -2.50 -4.16
CA THR A 39 -10.83 -1.48 -3.95
C THR A 39 -11.67 -1.28 -5.20
N ARG A 40 -11.05 -1.18 -6.37
CA ARG A 40 -11.77 -1.07 -7.65
C ARG A 40 -12.63 -2.30 -7.93
N THR A 41 -12.06 -3.49 -7.74
CA THR A 41 -12.75 -4.76 -7.96
C THR A 41 -13.93 -4.92 -7.01
N ALA A 42 -13.74 -4.64 -5.71
CA ALA A 42 -14.81 -4.72 -4.72
C ALA A 42 -15.98 -3.78 -5.05
N ARG A 43 -15.72 -2.53 -5.49
CA ARG A 43 -16.78 -1.62 -5.93
C ARG A 43 -17.53 -2.17 -7.15
N GLY A 44 -16.80 -2.64 -8.16
CA GLY A 44 -17.41 -3.20 -9.37
C GLY A 44 -18.28 -4.41 -9.09
N HIS A 45 -17.79 -5.37 -8.31
CA HIS A 45 -18.53 -6.58 -7.96
C HIS A 45 -19.72 -6.32 -7.02
N THR A 46 -19.72 -5.24 -6.27
CA THR A 46 -20.84 -4.87 -5.39
C THR A 46 -21.83 -3.87 -6.01
N GLY A 47 -21.67 -3.53 -7.30
CA GLY A 47 -22.55 -2.62 -8.04
C GLY A 47 -22.46 -1.17 -7.56
N ARG A 48 -21.34 -0.73 -7.01
CA ARG A 48 -21.13 0.62 -6.48
C ARG A 48 -20.35 1.50 -7.46
N PRO A 49 -20.56 2.84 -7.45
CA PRO A 49 -19.82 3.76 -8.31
C PRO A 49 -18.32 3.66 -8.07
N LEU A 50 -17.52 3.74 -9.15
CA LEU A 50 -16.05 3.73 -9.11
C LEU A 50 -15.48 5.11 -8.69
N GLN A 51 -16.01 5.67 -7.61
CA GLN A 51 -15.56 6.95 -7.04
C GLN A 51 -14.79 6.70 -5.75
N VAL A 52 -13.60 7.30 -5.67
CA VAL A 52 -12.74 7.16 -4.48
C VAL A 52 -13.31 7.98 -3.33
N SER A 53 -13.50 7.34 -2.17
CA SER A 53 -13.91 7.99 -0.94
C SER A 53 -12.72 8.56 -0.16
N ARG A 54 -12.98 9.45 0.81
CA ARG A 54 -11.92 9.97 1.70
C ARG A 54 -11.20 8.86 2.48
N ALA A 55 -11.93 7.84 2.89
CA ALA A 55 -11.33 6.71 3.62
C ALA A 55 -10.42 5.86 2.72
N GLU A 56 -10.76 5.67 1.44
CA GLU A 56 -9.90 5.01 0.48
C GLU A 56 -8.66 5.85 0.16
N THR A 57 -8.82 7.18 0.03
CA THR A 57 -7.68 8.09 -0.13
C THR A 57 -6.72 7.98 1.05
N LEU A 58 -7.25 7.92 2.27
CA LEU A 58 -6.45 7.70 3.47
C LEU A 58 -5.73 6.35 3.43
N ALA A 59 -6.42 5.27 3.05
CA ALA A 59 -5.80 3.94 2.95
C ALA A 59 -4.66 3.93 1.92
N TYR A 60 -4.84 4.54 0.76
CA TYR A 60 -3.78 4.66 -0.26
C TYR A 60 -2.59 5.48 0.25
N SER A 61 -2.86 6.60 0.93
CA SER A 61 -1.82 7.44 1.52
C SER A 61 -1.02 6.69 2.59
N LEU A 62 -1.68 5.87 3.40
CA LEU A 62 -1.02 5.04 4.41
C LEU A 62 -0.12 3.96 3.80
N VAL A 63 -0.52 3.33 2.68
CA VAL A 63 0.35 2.39 1.96
C VAL A 63 1.59 3.11 1.41
N MET A 64 1.43 4.31 0.85
CA MET A 64 2.56 5.10 0.37
C MET A 64 3.46 5.56 1.52
N ALA A 65 2.89 6.01 2.64
CA ALA A 65 3.64 6.37 3.84
C ALA A 65 4.42 5.16 4.39
N ALA A 66 3.81 3.97 4.42
CA ALA A 66 4.49 2.74 4.81
C ALA A 66 5.71 2.46 3.93
N ALA A 67 5.60 2.65 2.61
CA ALA A 67 6.73 2.47 1.70
C ALA A 67 7.86 3.49 1.96
N VAL A 68 7.52 4.76 2.17
CA VAL A 68 8.50 5.82 2.51
C VAL A 68 9.19 5.53 3.84
N LEU A 69 8.43 5.16 4.88
CA LEU A 69 8.97 4.80 6.19
C LEU A 69 9.86 3.56 6.10
N ARG A 70 9.49 2.57 5.32
CA ARG A 70 10.22 1.29 5.19
C ARG A 70 11.53 1.42 4.42
N VAL A 71 11.56 2.30 3.42
CA VAL A 71 12.69 2.45 2.49
C VAL A 71 13.48 3.72 2.77
N GLY A 72 12.80 4.87 2.81
CA GLY A 72 13.44 6.18 2.90
C GLY A 72 14.13 6.41 4.24
N VAL A 73 13.42 6.16 5.34
CA VAL A 73 13.97 6.44 6.68
C VAL A 73 15.21 5.60 6.99
N PRO A 74 15.22 4.26 6.82
CA PRO A 74 16.43 3.47 7.07
C PRO A 74 17.60 3.82 6.15
N THR A 75 17.32 4.30 4.93
CA THR A 75 18.36 4.69 3.98
C THR A 75 19.00 6.01 4.34
N LEU A 76 18.21 6.99 4.81
CA LEU A 76 18.69 8.33 5.15
C LEU A 76 19.15 8.45 6.60
N VAL A 77 18.50 7.73 7.52
CA VAL A 77 18.76 7.78 8.97
C VAL A 77 18.80 6.35 9.50
N PRO A 78 19.93 5.62 9.34
CA PRO A 78 20.04 4.22 9.75
C PRO A 78 19.72 3.97 11.24
N GLN A 79 20.00 4.93 12.11
CA GLN A 79 19.72 4.84 13.55
C GLN A 79 18.22 4.77 13.87
N ALA A 80 17.39 5.26 12.95
CA ALA A 80 15.93 5.26 13.06
C ALA A 80 15.27 3.97 12.57
N TRP A 81 16.06 2.96 12.20
CA TRP A 81 15.60 1.71 11.56
C TRP A 81 14.46 1.03 12.31
N ALA A 82 14.62 0.78 13.61
CA ALA A 82 13.66 -0.02 14.38
C ALA A 82 12.28 0.64 14.47
N TRP A 83 12.22 1.94 14.81
CA TRP A 83 10.94 2.64 14.91
C TRP A 83 10.30 2.87 13.53
N SER A 84 11.10 3.09 12.49
CA SER A 84 10.56 3.28 11.14
C SER A 84 9.89 2.03 10.59
N ILE A 85 10.44 0.85 10.89
CA ILE A 85 9.80 -0.42 10.55
C ILE A 85 8.49 -0.61 11.31
N ALA A 86 8.46 -0.33 12.61
CA ALA A 86 7.23 -0.42 13.40
C ALA A 86 6.15 0.55 12.88
N ALA A 87 6.53 1.79 12.59
CA ALA A 87 5.63 2.78 12.01
C ALA A 87 5.13 2.38 10.60
N ALA A 88 6.01 1.84 9.76
CA ALA A 88 5.63 1.32 8.44
C ALA A 88 4.65 0.15 8.56
N ALA A 89 4.88 -0.78 9.47
CA ALA A 89 3.98 -1.90 9.72
C ALA A 89 2.62 -1.42 10.25
N ALA A 90 2.59 -0.46 11.16
CA ALA A 90 1.36 0.14 11.66
C ALA A 90 0.56 0.84 10.54
N ALA A 91 1.22 1.65 9.71
CA ALA A 91 0.58 2.33 8.58
C ALA A 91 0.01 1.32 7.57
N TRP A 92 0.78 0.30 7.22
CA TRP A 92 0.34 -0.79 6.35
C TRP A 92 -0.88 -1.52 6.90
N SER A 93 -0.80 -1.99 8.15
CA SER A 93 -1.90 -2.71 8.80
C SER A 93 -3.17 -1.86 8.90
N THR A 94 -3.03 -0.57 9.22
CA THR A 94 -4.15 0.36 9.28
C THR A 94 -4.81 0.55 7.91
N ALA A 95 -4.03 0.65 6.83
CA ALA A 95 -4.56 0.78 5.47
C ALA A 95 -5.45 -0.41 5.08
N PHE A 96 -4.97 -1.63 5.32
CA PHE A 96 -5.74 -2.85 5.01
C PHE A 96 -6.89 -3.10 5.99
N PHE A 97 -6.74 -2.69 7.25
CA PHE A 97 -7.85 -2.71 8.20
C PHE A 97 -8.98 -1.76 7.78
N LEU A 98 -8.66 -0.55 7.32
CA LEU A 98 -9.64 0.37 6.74
C LEU A 98 -10.34 -0.26 5.53
N TYR A 99 -9.58 -0.91 4.64
CA TYR A 99 -10.17 -1.66 3.54
C TYR A 99 -11.17 -2.71 4.05
N LEU A 100 -10.79 -3.53 5.02
CA LEU A 100 -11.63 -4.57 5.58
C LEU A 100 -12.94 -3.99 6.17
N VAL A 101 -12.84 -2.94 6.98
CA VAL A 101 -14.01 -2.31 7.61
C VAL A 101 -15.00 -1.75 6.57
N ILE A 102 -14.47 -1.17 5.48
CA ILE A 102 -15.31 -0.57 4.43
C ILE A 102 -15.95 -1.67 3.56
N TYR A 103 -15.16 -2.64 3.14
CA TYR A 103 -15.56 -3.55 2.07
C TYR A 103 -16.15 -4.88 2.56
N ALA A 104 -15.81 -5.37 3.75
CA ALA A 104 -16.39 -6.61 4.26
C ALA A 104 -17.94 -6.57 4.30
N PRO A 105 -18.59 -5.49 4.78
CA PRO A 105 -20.03 -5.38 4.73
C PRO A 105 -20.62 -5.36 3.31
N TRP A 106 -19.85 -4.87 2.33
CA TRP A 106 -20.31 -4.82 0.94
C TRP A 106 -20.18 -6.17 0.24
N LEU A 107 -19.10 -6.88 0.52
CA LEU A 107 -18.81 -8.18 -0.07
C LEU A 107 -19.69 -9.32 0.51
N THR A 108 -20.24 -9.11 1.70
CA THR A 108 -21.11 -10.09 2.38
C THR A 108 -22.61 -9.85 2.17
N ARG A 109 -22.99 -8.80 1.41
CA ARG A 109 -24.41 -8.46 1.11
C ARG A 109 -24.69 -8.61 -0.37
N THR A 110 -25.98 -8.68 -0.71
CA THR A 110 -26.44 -8.62 -2.11
C THR A 110 -25.97 -7.34 -2.79
N ARG A 111 -25.75 -7.41 -4.09
CA ARG A 111 -25.31 -6.26 -4.90
C ARG A 111 -26.28 -5.09 -4.77
N ALA A 112 -25.74 -3.88 -4.75
CA ALA A 112 -26.52 -2.66 -4.61
C ALA A 112 -27.40 -2.36 -5.84
N ASP A 113 -27.04 -2.90 -7.02
CA ASP A 113 -27.77 -2.73 -8.28
C ASP A 113 -28.80 -3.86 -8.58
N GLY A 114 -28.97 -4.82 -7.64
CA GLY A 114 -29.95 -5.91 -7.76
C GLY A 114 -29.61 -6.98 -8.80
N LYS A 115 -28.39 -6.95 -9.39
CA LYS A 115 -27.94 -7.98 -10.33
C LYS A 115 -27.32 -9.16 -9.59
N ASP A 116 -27.30 -10.32 -10.23
CA ASP A 116 -26.59 -11.48 -9.73
C ASP A 116 -25.08 -11.20 -9.70
N GLY A 117 -24.39 -11.69 -8.65
CA GLY A 117 -22.98 -11.47 -8.39
C GLY A 117 -22.05 -12.29 -9.25
#